data_46c40fb8591d7d67d0b1253b1b15891b
#
_entry.id   46c40fb8591d7d67d0b1253b1b15891b
#
_cell.length_a   1.000
_cell.length_b   1.000
_cell.length_c   1.000
_cell.angle_alpha   90.00
_cell.angle_beta   90.00
_cell.angle_gamma   90.00
#
_symmetry.space_group_name_H-M   'P 1'
#
loop_
_entity.id
_entity.type
_entity.pdbx_description
1 polymer ?
#
loop_
_entity_poly.entity_id
_entity_poly.type
_entity_poly.pdbx_seq_one_letter_code
_entity_poly.pdbx_strand_id
1 'polypeptide(L)'
;MEDYSKYLIKDYKHWSVLVHQNQGYRGRCIVWCKREEAFDLADATEDEQKELISVLSGLREATKCAFQPDWFNYAFLGNETRHLHGHFIPRYSSPREFEGMIFTDERWGHNYKTDHNFVTPPEIWEAVRIKLKEELSSRS
;
A
#
# COMPACT_ATOMS: atom_id res chain seq x y z
N MET A 1 14.43 -17.58 2.47
CA MET A 1 13.54 -16.57 1.88
C MET A 1 12.45 -16.22 2.89
N GLU A 2 12.24 -14.93 3.11
CA GLU A 2 11.18 -14.49 4.00
C GLU A 2 9.81 -14.83 3.43
N ASP A 3 8.90 -15.22 4.32
CA ASP A 3 7.51 -15.47 3.94
C ASP A 3 6.72 -14.17 4.09
N TYR A 4 6.33 -13.60 2.96
CA TYR A 4 5.54 -12.37 2.94
C TYR A 4 4.03 -12.63 2.92
N SER A 5 3.60 -13.91 2.95
CA SER A 5 2.18 -14.25 2.88
C SER A 5 1.35 -13.65 4.02
N LYS A 6 1.97 -13.45 5.19
CA LYS A 6 1.30 -12.83 6.35
C LYS A 6 0.89 -11.38 6.12
N TYR A 7 1.48 -10.72 5.12
CA TYR A 7 1.16 -9.34 4.77
C TYR A 7 0.16 -9.25 3.62
N LEU A 8 -0.20 -10.36 3.00
CA LEU A 8 -1.05 -10.36 1.80
C LEU A 8 -2.45 -9.86 2.12
N ILE A 9 -2.89 -8.87 1.35
CA ILE A 9 -4.26 -8.36 1.38
C ILE A 9 -5.08 -9.03 0.28
N LYS A 10 -4.57 -9.01 -0.95
CA LYS A 10 -5.28 -9.64 -2.07
C LYS A 10 -4.30 -9.99 -3.18
N ASP A 11 -4.55 -11.14 -3.80
CA ASP A 11 -3.76 -11.63 -4.92
C ASP A 11 -4.59 -11.49 -6.19
N TYR A 12 -4.00 -10.89 -7.22
CA TYR A 12 -4.61 -10.72 -8.54
C TYR A 12 -3.86 -11.56 -9.56
N LYS A 13 -4.25 -11.50 -10.81
CA LYS A 13 -3.59 -12.29 -11.85
C LYS A 13 -2.12 -11.90 -12.04
N HIS A 14 -1.84 -10.61 -12.10
CA HIS A 14 -0.50 -10.08 -12.38
C HIS A 14 0.14 -9.35 -11.19
N TRP A 15 -0.63 -8.98 -10.18
CA TRP A 15 -0.17 -8.18 -9.05
C TRP A 15 -0.64 -8.76 -7.73
N SER A 16 0.16 -8.57 -6.70
CA SER A 16 -0.22 -8.87 -5.31
C SER A 16 -0.21 -7.58 -4.51
N VAL A 17 -1.21 -7.41 -3.63
CA VAL A 17 -1.28 -6.25 -2.74
C VAL A 17 -0.97 -6.72 -1.33
N LEU A 18 0.03 -6.09 -0.70
CA LEU A 18 0.48 -6.42 0.65
C LEU A 18 0.43 -5.17 1.52
N VAL A 19 0.11 -5.36 2.81
CA VAL A 19 0.22 -4.26 3.76
C VAL A 19 1.71 -4.00 4.04
N HIS A 20 2.09 -2.72 4.13
CA HIS A 20 3.46 -2.36 4.50
C HIS A 20 3.60 -2.44 6.02
N GLN A 21 4.72 -2.96 6.51
CA GLN A 21 4.96 -3.07 7.95
C GLN A 21 5.04 -1.71 8.64
N ASN A 22 5.55 -0.71 7.95
CA ASN A 22 5.63 0.65 8.50
C ASN A 22 4.34 1.41 8.14
N GLN A 23 3.49 1.60 9.15
CA GLN A 23 2.22 2.29 9.01
C GLN A 23 2.28 3.73 9.54
N GLY A 24 3.43 4.37 9.38
CA GLY A 24 3.54 5.80 9.65
C GLY A 24 2.59 6.62 8.80
N TYR A 25 2.30 6.15 7.57
CA TYR A 25 1.19 6.60 6.75
C TYR A 25 0.13 5.50 6.77
N ARG A 26 -0.97 5.73 7.47
CA ARG A 26 -1.95 4.67 7.73
C ARG A 26 -2.62 4.21 6.44
N GLY A 27 -2.61 2.90 6.20
CA GLY A 27 -3.12 2.32 4.96
C GLY A 27 -2.06 2.10 3.89
N ARG A 28 -0.78 2.35 4.21
CA ARG A 28 0.32 2.16 3.26
C ARG A 28 0.41 0.70 2.83
N CYS A 29 0.49 0.49 1.51
CA CYS A 29 0.56 -0.84 0.92
C CYS A 29 1.69 -0.93 -0.10
N ILE A 30 2.05 -2.16 -0.44
CA ILE A 30 2.96 -2.47 -1.54
C ILE A 30 2.13 -3.19 -2.61
N VAL A 31 2.32 -2.80 -3.87
CA VAL A 31 1.72 -3.45 -5.02
C VAL A 31 2.86 -4.11 -5.80
N TRP A 32 2.92 -5.43 -5.77
CA TRP A 32 4.05 -6.22 -6.25
C TRP A 32 3.69 -6.93 -7.54
N CYS A 33 4.51 -6.75 -8.60
CA CYS A 33 4.33 -7.46 -9.86
C CYS A 33 4.73 -8.93 -9.69
N LYS A 34 3.88 -9.86 -10.12
CA LYS A 34 4.10 -11.29 -9.92
C LYS A 34 5.13 -11.89 -10.89
N ARG A 35 5.36 -11.25 -12.05
CA ARG A 35 6.33 -11.72 -13.04
C ARG A 35 7.75 -11.50 -12.54
N GLU A 36 8.52 -12.58 -12.39
CA GLU A 36 9.85 -12.54 -11.76
C GLU A 36 10.84 -11.62 -12.46
N GLU A 37 10.81 -11.55 -13.78
CA GLU A 37 11.73 -10.72 -14.55
C GLU A 37 11.23 -9.31 -14.80
N ALA A 38 10.20 -8.88 -14.11
CA ALA A 38 9.71 -7.50 -14.18
C ALA A 38 10.55 -6.61 -13.26
N PHE A 39 11.21 -5.61 -13.83
CA PHE A 39 12.09 -4.72 -13.06
C PHE A 39 11.65 -3.27 -13.11
N ASP A 40 11.35 -2.76 -14.29
CA ASP A 40 11.01 -1.35 -14.47
C ASP A 40 9.53 -1.20 -14.86
N LEU A 41 8.90 -0.15 -14.37
CA LEU A 41 7.49 0.14 -14.67
C LEU A 41 7.25 0.26 -16.18
N ALA A 42 8.19 0.84 -16.90
CA ALA A 42 8.07 1.02 -18.35
C ALA A 42 8.06 -0.29 -19.13
N ASP A 43 8.53 -1.39 -18.52
CA ASP A 43 8.56 -2.72 -19.14
C ASP A 43 7.32 -3.55 -18.81
N ALA A 44 6.38 -3.00 -18.07
CA ALA A 44 5.12 -3.71 -17.75
C ALA A 44 4.37 -4.06 -19.03
N THR A 45 3.85 -5.28 -19.10
CA THR A 45 3.05 -5.71 -20.26
C THR A 45 1.73 -4.93 -20.29
N GLU A 46 1.05 -4.94 -21.43
CA GLU A 46 -0.24 -4.26 -21.56
C GLU A 46 -1.25 -4.79 -20.53
N ASP A 47 -1.30 -6.10 -20.33
CA ASP A 47 -2.20 -6.71 -19.35
C ASP A 47 -1.81 -6.32 -17.91
N GLU A 48 -0.51 -6.27 -17.61
CA GLU A 48 -0.03 -5.80 -16.32
C GLU A 48 -0.42 -4.34 -16.07
N GLN A 49 -0.29 -3.48 -17.09
CA GLN A 49 -0.66 -2.07 -16.99
C GLN A 49 -2.15 -1.90 -16.71
N LYS A 50 -2.99 -2.60 -17.45
CA LYS A 50 -4.45 -2.52 -17.28
C LYS A 50 -4.87 -2.98 -15.89
N GLU A 51 -4.32 -4.10 -15.45
CA GLU A 51 -4.64 -4.62 -14.12
C GLU A 51 -4.14 -3.69 -13.02
N LEU A 52 -2.94 -3.12 -13.19
CA LEU A 52 -2.36 -2.21 -12.20
C LEU A 52 -3.30 -1.03 -11.91
N ILE A 53 -3.81 -0.39 -12.95
CA ILE A 53 -4.71 0.76 -12.76
C ILE A 53 -5.99 0.32 -12.06
N SER A 54 -6.53 -0.83 -12.42
CA SER A 54 -7.71 -1.40 -11.76
C SER A 54 -7.44 -1.69 -10.28
N VAL A 55 -6.28 -2.29 -9.97
CA VAL A 55 -5.87 -2.60 -8.60
C VAL A 55 -5.73 -1.32 -7.78
N LEU A 56 -5.03 -0.32 -8.32
CA LEU A 56 -4.83 0.96 -7.62
C LEU A 56 -6.14 1.70 -7.39
N SER A 57 -7.04 1.69 -8.38
CA SER A 57 -8.36 2.31 -8.25
C SER A 57 -9.17 1.64 -7.14
N GLY A 58 -9.20 0.32 -7.11
CA GLY A 58 -9.90 -0.44 -6.06
C GLY A 58 -9.31 -0.20 -4.68
N LEU A 59 -7.98 -0.20 -4.58
CA LEU A 59 -7.27 0.04 -3.33
C LEU A 59 -7.52 1.46 -2.81
N ARG A 60 -7.52 2.44 -3.71
CA ARG A 60 -7.85 3.82 -3.35
C ARG A 60 -9.25 3.93 -2.76
N GLU A 61 -10.25 3.34 -3.40
CA GLU A 61 -11.63 3.41 -2.91
C GLU A 61 -11.80 2.66 -1.60
N ALA A 62 -11.16 1.50 -1.45
CA ALA A 62 -11.17 0.75 -0.19
C ALA A 62 -10.56 1.57 0.94
N THR A 63 -9.44 2.25 0.67
CA THR A 63 -8.75 3.07 1.66
C THR A 63 -9.56 4.30 2.03
N LYS A 64 -10.25 4.91 1.07
CA LYS A 64 -11.18 6.02 1.35
C LYS A 64 -12.26 5.61 2.35
N CYS A 65 -12.83 4.43 2.17
CA CYS A 65 -13.86 3.92 3.09
C CYS A 65 -13.29 3.60 4.47
N ALA A 66 -12.08 3.04 4.50
CA ALA A 66 -11.49 2.56 5.75
C ALA A 66 -10.91 3.69 6.61
N PHE A 67 -10.24 4.67 6.00
CA PHE A 67 -9.42 5.64 6.73
C PHE A 67 -9.66 7.10 6.36
N GLN A 68 -10.42 7.38 5.32
CA GLN A 68 -10.74 8.74 4.85
C GLN A 68 -9.49 9.63 4.66
N PRO A 69 -8.49 9.19 3.89
CA PRO A 69 -7.34 10.04 3.61
C PRO A 69 -7.72 11.22 2.72
N ASP A 70 -6.87 12.24 2.72
CA ASP A 70 -7.10 13.45 1.94
C ASP A 70 -6.46 13.40 0.56
N TRP A 71 -5.43 12.57 0.38
CA TRP A 71 -4.71 12.43 -0.88
C TRP A 71 -3.98 11.08 -0.94
N PHE A 72 -3.40 10.78 -2.10
CA PHE A 72 -2.67 9.54 -2.31
C PHE A 72 -1.37 9.80 -3.07
N ASN A 73 -0.31 9.09 -2.69
CA ASN A 73 0.92 9.06 -3.47
C ASN A 73 1.15 7.64 -3.99
N TYR A 74 1.75 7.55 -5.17
CA TYR A 74 2.12 6.30 -5.82
C TYR A 74 3.57 6.41 -6.23
N ALA A 75 4.42 5.44 -5.85
CA ALA A 75 5.85 5.52 -6.13
C ALA A 75 6.40 4.17 -6.57
N PHE A 76 7.01 4.15 -7.76
CA PHE A 76 7.61 2.94 -8.34
C PHE A 76 9.12 3.19 -8.50
N LEU A 77 9.87 3.00 -7.44
CA LEU A 77 11.26 3.41 -7.37
C LEU A 77 12.25 2.27 -7.66
N GLY A 78 12.14 1.15 -6.94
CA GLY A 78 13.00 0.00 -7.13
C GLY A 78 14.47 0.22 -6.75
N ASN A 79 14.75 1.19 -5.87
CA ASN A 79 16.13 1.53 -5.51
C ASN A 79 16.76 0.50 -4.59
N GLU A 80 16.03 0.02 -3.61
CA GLU A 80 16.52 -0.98 -2.65
C GLU A 80 16.22 -2.39 -3.13
N THR A 81 15.01 -2.63 -3.63
CA THR A 81 14.61 -3.92 -4.19
C THR A 81 14.42 -3.77 -5.69
N ARG A 82 15.28 -4.43 -6.48
CA ARG A 82 15.28 -4.36 -7.94
C ARG A 82 14.23 -5.29 -8.53
N HIS A 83 12.96 -4.97 -8.25
CA HIS A 83 11.81 -5.68 -8.77
C HIS A 83 10.68 -4.66 -8.96
N LEU A 84 9.87 -4.85 -10.00
CA LEU A 84 8.75 -3.95 -10.28
C LEU A 84 7.72 -4.03 -9.14
N HIS A 85 7.66 -2.98 -8.36
CA HIS A 85 6.67 -2.84 -7.29
C HIS A 85 6.42 -1.36 -7.04
N GLY A 86 5.22 -1.06 -6.54
CA GLY A 86 4.85 0.29 -6.20
C GLY A 86 4.51 0.41 -4.74
N HIS A 87 4.73 1.61 -4.20
CA HIS A 87 4.23 1.99 -2.89
C HIS A 87 2.95 2.79 -3.09
N PHE A 88 1.92 2.40 -2.36
CA PHE A 88 0.64 3.10 -2.29
C PHE A 88 0.59 3.78 -0.92
N ILE A 89 0.57 5.11 -0.89
CA ILE A 89 0.70 5.85 0.36
C ILE A 89 -0.47 6.83 0.51
N PRO A 90 -1.43 6.53 1.40
CA PRO A 90 -2.47 7.49 1.75
C PRO A 90 -1.87 8.67 2.53
N ARG A 91 -2.37 9.88 2.25
CA ARG A 91 -1.86 11.10 2.87
C ARG A 91 -2.97 11.79 3.66
N TYR A 92 -2.59 12.45 4.76
CA TYR A 92 -3.55 12.98 5.72
C TYR A 92 -3.21 14.43 6.08
N SER A 93 -4.22 15.33 5.98
CA SER A 93 -4.03 16.75 6.28
C SER A 93 -4.15 17.08 7.78
N SER A 94 -4.63 16.13 8.58
CA SER A 94 -4.80 16.31 10.02
C SER A 94 -4.59 14.98 10.74
N PRO A 95 -4.29 14.99 12.04
CA PRO A 95 -4.13 13.74 12.80
C PRO A 95 -5.38 12.87 12.76
N ARG A 96 -5.17 11.57 12.77
CA ARG A 96 -6.24 10.56 12.80
C ARG A 96 -5.93 9.54 13.89
N GLU A 97 -6.96 8.83 14.32
CA GLU A 97 -6.82 7.73 15.26
C GLU A 97 -7.23 6.43 14.59
N PHE A 98 -6.47 5.36 14.83
CA PHE A 98 -6.82 4.01 14.41
C PHE A 98 -6.32 3.02 15.47
N GLU A 99 -7.21 2.16 15.95
CA GLU A 99 -6.89 1.15 16.96
C GLU A 99 -6.17 1.72 18.19
N GLY A 100 -6.65 2.88 18.67
CA GLY A 100 -6.11 3.52 19.85
C GLY A 100 -4.80 4.29 19.65
N MET A 101 -4.27 4.31 18.42
CA MET A 101 -3.06 5.07 18.11
C MET A 101 -3.38 6.27 17.22
N ILE A 102 -2.85 7.44 17.60
CA ILE A 102 -2.95 8.64 16.78
C ILE A 102 -1.77 8.64 15.82
N PHE A 103 -2.04 8.91 14.54
CA PHE A 103 -1.00 9.07 13.55
C PHE A 103 -1.12 10.42 12.87
N THR A 104 0.01 10.99 12.49
CA THR A 104 0.09 12.31 11.87
C THR A 104 1.00 12.24 10.66
N ASP A 105 0.51 12.79 9.54
CA ASP A 105 1.33 12.95 8.33
C ASP A 105 2.07 14.28 8.45
N GLU A 106 3.28 14.23 8.99
CA GLU A 106 4.09 15.43 9.20
C GLU A 106 4.62 16.03 7.91
N ARG A 107 4.48 15.31 6.81
CA ARG A 107 4.93 15.74 5.47
C ARG A 107 3.80 16.23 4.59
N TRP A 108 2.61 16.45 5.15
CA TRP A 108 1.47 16.94 4.36
C TRP A 108 1.86 18.18 3.54
N GLY A 109 1.53 18.14 2.25
CA GLY A 109 1.91 19.20 1.31
C GLY A 109 3.25 18.96 0.61
N HIS A 110 3.98 17.93 1.03
CA HIS A 110 5.27 17.52 0.45
C HIS A 110 5.23 16.04 0.13
N ASN A 111 6.23 15.54 -0.60
CA ASN A 111 6.32 14.11 -0.88
C ASN A 111 6.44 13.32 0.42
N TYR A 112 5.96 12.05 0.39
CA TYR A 112 6.09 11.19 1.55
C TYR A 112 7.58 10.94 1.87
N LYS A 113 7.85 10.63 3.12
CA LYS A 113 9.18 10.24 3.57
C LYS A 113 9.01 9.16 4.63
N THR A 114 9.62 8.01 4.40
CA THR A 114 9.57 6.91 5.36
C THR A 114 10.44 7.23 6.56
N ASP A 115 9.85 7.20 7.75
CA ASP A 115 10.59 7.29 8.99
C ASP A 115 10.99 5.88 9.41
N HIS A 116 12.24 5.51 9.16
CA HIS A 116 12.76 4.18 9.45
C HIS A 116 12.89 3.90 10.95
N ASN A 117 12.81 4.93 11.78
CA ASN A 117 12.83 4.78 13.24
C ASN A 117 11.45 4.55 13.84
N PHE A 118 10.40 4.76 13.03
CA PHE A 118 9.03 4.50 13.47
C PHE A 118 8.78 2.99 13.45
N VAL A 119 8.33 2.45 14.59
CA VAL A 119 8.01 1.04 14.72
C VAL A 119 6.50 0.90 14.86
N THR A 120 5.89 0.20 13.91
CA THR A 120 4.45 -0.09 13.96
C THR A 120 4.24 -1.36 14.76
N PRO A 121 3.44 -1.33 15.84
CA PRO A 121 3.07 -2.57 16.52
C PRO A 121 2.43 -3.56 15.52
N PRO A 122 2.80 -4.85 15.59
CA PRO A 122 2.24 -5.83 14.65
C PRO A 122 0.71 -5.88 14.61
N GLU A 123 0.06 -5.69 15.75
CA GLU A 123 -1.41 -5.66 15.81
C GLU A 123 -2.01 -4.51 15.00
N ILE A 124 -1.27 -3.42 14.81
CA ILE A 124 -1.74 -2.27 14.03
C ILE A 124 -1.69 -2.58 12.54
N TRP A 125 -0.54 -3.05 12.00
CA TRP A 125 -0.49 -3.36 10.57
C TRP A 125 -1.41 -4.56 10.23
N GLU A 126 -1.61 -5.48 11.15
CA GLU A 126 -2.55 -6.59 10.96
C GLU A 126 -4.00 -6.08 10.90
N ALA A 127 -4.37 -5.14 11.76
CA ALA A 127 -5.69 -4.52 11.73
C ALA A 127 -5.92 -3.76 10.41
N VAL A 128 -4.90 -3.06 9.92
CA VAL A 128 -4.97 -2.38 8.62
C VAL A 128 -5.18 -3.40 7.49
N ARG A 129 -4.40 -4.50 7.52
CA ARG A 129 -4.51 -5.58 6.52
C ARG A 129 -5.93 -6.14 6.47
N ILE A 130 -6.49 -6.49 7.63
CA ILE A 130 -7.83 -7.04 7.73
C ILE A 130 -8.88 -6.05 7.22
N LYS A 131 -8.77 -4.79 7.62
CA LYS A 131 -9.71 -3.75 7.24
C LYS A 131 -9.73 -3.55 5.71
N LEU A 132 -8.57 -3.48 5.09
CA LEU A 132 -8.48 -3.31 3.64
C LEU A 132 -8.95 -4.56 2.89
N LYS A 133 -8.64 -5.74 3.42
CA LYS A 133 -9.11 -7.00 2.85
C LYS A 133 -10.64 -7.06 2.83
N GLU A 134 -11.28 -6.67 3.93
CA GLU A 134 -12.74 -6.62 4.03
C GLU A 134 -13.33 -5.64 3.03
N GLU A 135 -12.76 -4.43 2.94
CA GLU A 135 -13.25 -3.40 2.02
C GLU A 135 -13.11 -3.83 0.55
N LEU A 136 -12.00 -4.46 0.19
CA LEU A 136 -11.79 -4.95 -1.17
C LEU A 136 -12.74 -6.10 -1.50
N SER A 137 -13.03 -6.98 -0.56
CA SER A 137 -13.95 -8.11 -0.75
C SER A 137 -15.37 -7.63 -1.01
N SER A 138 -15.80 -6.53 -0.41
CA SER A 138 -17.14 -6.00 -0.59
C SER A 138 -17.35 -5.30 -1.94
N ARG A 139 -16.28 -5.12 -2.72
CA ARG A 139 -16.28 -4.39 -4.00
C ARG A 139 -16.16 -5.29 -5.24
N SER A 140 -16.16 -6.57 -5.05
CA SER A 140 -16.04 -7.51 -6.16
C SER A 140 -17.29 -7.58 -7.02
#